data_1d6f13cc228851374e6650295f8002d0
#
_entry.id   1d6f13cc228851374e6650295f8002d0
#
_cell.length_a   1.000
_cell.length_b   1.000
_cell.length_c   1.000
_cell.angle_alpha   90.00
_cell.angle_beta   90.00
_cell.angle_gamma   90.00
#
_symmetry.space_group_name_H-M   'P 1'
#
loop_
_entity.id
_entity.type
_entity.pdbx_description
1 polymer ?
#
loop_
_entity_poly.entity_id
_entity_poly.type
_entity_poly.pdbx_seq_one_letter_code
_entity_poly.pdbx_strand_id
1 'polypeptide(L)'
;LDAIPMDLNEPVCIYLAPGIYHEKITINKPYLTILGTGKSNKDVVLTYDDYALAPMADIGKLGTFRSYSVFIDTHDVTLQNLTIENASGDSLTHGQAIALYADGDRLVIDSCRLIGHQDTLFTGPLPPKEIEPDGFIGPKQFAPRINGRQYYKNCYICGDIDFIFGSATAYFESCVIESLCRTTNVNGIQGYITAASTPESQEYGYVFSNCKLISKNCPPNSVYLGRPWRNYAKTVFLECALGNHIHECGFHDWKKEDARNTVLYAEYRNYPASSADTTSNNRSLNDDIHCIDGRCIPYPHRAEYVCELDAVQAEHFSKENVLSGADHWNP
;
A
#
# COMPACT_ATOMS: atom_id res chain seq x y z
N LEU A 1 -13.19 20.35 7.19
CA LEU A 1 -13.58 19.18 8.01
C LEU A 1 -14.20 19.61 9.34
N ASP A 2 -13.71 20.66 10.00
CA ASP A 2 -14.17 21.08 11.34
C ASP A 2 -15.65 21.46 11.40
N ALA A 3 -16.20 21.99 10.30
CA ALA A 3 -17.62 22.34 10.22
C ALA A 3 -18.58 21.14 10.12
N ILE A 4 -18.06 19.92 9.92
CA ILE A 4 -18.85 18.70 9.84
C ILE A 4 -19.05 18.12 11.24
N PRO A 5 -20.29 17.76 11.66
CA PRO A 5 -20.53 17.13 12.95
C PRO A 5 -19.77 15.80 13.14
N MET A 6 -19.44 15.46 14.38
CA MET A 6 -18.77 14.19 14.71
C MET A 6 -19.71 12.97 14.66
N ASP A 7 -21.00 13.21 14.86
CA ASP A 7 -22.06 12.20 14.95
C ASP A 7 -22.83 12.05 13.64
N LEU A 8 -22.11 11.99 12.53
CA LEU A 8 -22.72 11.78 11.20
C LEU A 8 -23.49 10.45 11.19
N ASN A 9 -24.78 10.55 10.84
CA ASN A 9 -25.66 9.40 10.59
C ASN A 9 -25.99 9.23 9.11
N GLU A 10 -25.62 10.20 8.29
CA GLU A 10 -25.85 10.21 6.84
C GLU A 10 -24.54 10.51 6.09
N PRO A 11 -24.36 9.93 4.88
CA PRO A 11 -23.18 10.20 4.08
C PRO A 11 -23.03 11.69 3.70
N VAL A 12 -21.81 12.20 3.88
CA VAL A 12 -21.44 13.57 3.46
C VAL A 12 -20.38 13.49 2.38
N CYS A 13 -20.58 14.27 1.30
CA CYS A 13 -19.61 14.38 0.23
C CYS A 13 -18.98 15.78 0.21
N ILE A 14 -17.64 15.82 0.27
CA ILE A 14 -16.85 17.03 0.08
C ILE A 14 -16.27 17.03 -1.33
N TYR A 15 -16.56 18.07 -2.08
CA TYR A 15 -16.01 18.29 -3.42
C TYR A 15 -14.81 19.22 -3.33
N LEU A 16 -13.64 18.72 -3.70
CA LEU A 16 -12.41 19.51 -3.75
C LEU A 16 -12.16 20.05 -5.14
N ALA A 17 -12.09 21.38 -5.28
CA ALA A 17 -11.73 22.02 -6.53
C ALA A 17 -10.27 21.71 -6.95
N PRO A 18 -9.93 21.78 -8.24
CA PRO A 18 -8.53 21.70 -8.67
C PRO A 18 -7.64 22.68 -7.92
N GLY A 19 -6.51 22.18 -7.40
CA GLY A 19 -5.56 22.96 -6.60
C GLY A 19 -4.60 22.09 -5.80
N ILE A 20 -3.60 22.72 -5.23
CA ILE A 20 -2.65 22.12 -4.30
C ILE A 20 -2.97 22.62 -2.90
N TYR A 21 -3.29 21.70 -2.00
CA TYR A 21 -3.65 21.93 -0.61
C TYR A 21 -2.47 21.49 0.26
N HIS A 22 -1.63 22.44 0.66
CA HIS A 22 -0.46 22.18 1.52
C HIS A 22 -0.89 22.27 2.98
N GLU A 23 -1.44 21.17 3.47
CA GLU A 23 -1.91 21.07 4.86
C GLU A 23 -1.95 19.61 5.32
N LYS A 24 -1.72 19.41 6.61
CA LYS A 24 -1.83 18.12 7.27
C LYS A 24 -3.28 17.86 7.64
N ILE A 25 -3.86 16.79 7.07
CA ILE A 25 -5.30 16.53 7.17
C ILE A 25 -5.56 15.33 8.06
N THR A 26 -6.48 15.49 9.03
CA THR A 26 -7.03 14.37 9.82
C THR A 26 -8.51 14.19 9.52
N ILE A 27 -8.88 12.97 9.11
CA ILE A 27 -10.26 12.55 8.83
C ILE A 27 -10.68 11.62 9.98
N ASN A 28 -11.48 12.14 10.89
CA ASN A 28 -11.97 11.43 12.07
C ASN A 28 -13.51 11.35 12.13
N LYS A 29 -14.17 11.55 11.00
CA LYS A 29 -15.63 11.54 10.85
C LYS A 29 -16.04 10.44 9.90
N PRO A 30 -16.94 9.53 10.30
CA PRO A 30 -17.39 8.43 9.46
C PRO A 30 -18.32 8.92 8.34
N TYR A 31 -18.63 8.03 7.40
CA TYR A 31 -19.55 8.25 6.28
C TYR A 31 -19.18 9.45 5.40
N LEU A 32 -17.88 9.69 5.25
CA LEU A 32 -17.35 10.82 4.50
C LEU A 32 -16.79 10.39 3.16
N THR A 33 -17.22 11.06 2.09
CA THR A 33 -16.58 10.98 0.78
C THR A 33 -15.85 12.28 0.48
N ILE A 34 -14.58 12.20 0.09
CA ILE A 34 -13.80 13.33 -0.44
C ILE A 34 -13.52 13.06 -1.91
N LEU A 35 -14.07 13.88 -2.78
CA LEU A 35 -13.99 13.75 -4.24
C LEU A 35 -13.28 14.95 -4.87
N GLY A 36 -12.16 14.66 -5.55
CA GLY A 36 -11.53 15.66 -6.41
C GLY A 36 -12.33 15.93 -7.69
N THR A 37 -12.68 17.19 -7.94
CA THR A 37 -13.52 17.59 -9.10
C THR A 37 -12.72 17.92 -10.35
N GLY A 38 -11.41 17.70 -10.35
CA GLY A 38 -10.55 17.85 -11.51
C GLY A 38 -10.85 16.83 -12.62
N LYS A 39 -10.37 17.09 -13.82
CA LYS A 39 -10.48 16.16 -14.97
C LYS A 39 -9.59 14.92 -14.77
N SER A 40 -8.60 15.03 -13.89
CA SER A 40 -7.64 13.99 -13.55
C SER A 40 -7.38 14.02 -12.05
N ASN A 41 -6.99 12.88 -11.49
CA ASN A 41 -6.55 12.77 -10.10
C ASN A 41 -5.25 13.55 -9.79
N LYS A 42 -4.63 14.15 -10.80
CA LYS A 42 -3.47 15.05 -10.66
C LYS A 42 -3.87 16.51 -10.39
N ASP A 43 -5.12 16.84 -10.62
CA ASP A 43 -5.60 18.24 -10.55
C ASP A 43 -5.89 18.67 -9.11
N VAL A 44 -6.14 17.71 -8.21
CA VAL A 44 -6.40 17.96 -6.79
C VAL A 44 -5.31 17.25 -6.00
N VAL A 45 -4.48 18.00 -5.30
CA VAL A 45 -3.33 17.47 -4.57
C VAL A 45 -3.41 17.87 -3.11
N LEU A 46 -3.48 16.88 -2.23
CA LEU A 46 -3.34 17.02 -0.78
C LEU A 46 -1.89 16.67 -0.46
N THR A 47 -1.10 17.61 0.04
CA THR A 47 0.34 17.42 0.24
C THR A 47 0.83 18.00 1.56
N TYR A 48 1.83 17.36 2.14
CA TYR A 48 2.62 17.87 3.25
C TYR A 48 4.05 17.33 3.16
N ASP A 49 4.98 17.82 3.98
CA ASP A 49 6.41 17.55 3.84
C ASP A 49 7.11 17.12 5.15
N ASP A 50 6.35 16.66 6.15
CA ASP A 50 6.89 16.05 7.36
C ASP A 50 7.59 14.71 7.06
N TYR A 51 8.71 14.44 7.75
CA TYR A 51 9.47 13.19 7.63
C TYR A 51 10.03 12.71 8.98
N ALA A 52 10.28 11.40 9.08
CA ALA A 52 10.61 10.77 10.37
C ALA A 52 11.86 11.34 11.04
N LEU A 53 12.88 11.70 10.27
CA LEU A 53 14.13 12.23 10.78
C LEU A 53 14.12 13.75 11.06
N ALA A 54 12.98 14.44 10.82
CA ALA A 54 12.85 15.85 11.09
C ALA A 54 13.17 16.15 12.57
N PRO A 55 14.07 17.11 12.88
CA PRO A 55 14.48 17.39 14.24
C PRO A 55 13.34 17.99 15.05
N MET A 56 13.16 17.50 16.29
CA MET A 56 12.17 17.97 17.26
C MET A 56 12.85 18.28 18.58
N ALA A 57 12.62 19.48 19.12
CA ALA A 57 13.34 19.98 20.29
C ALA A 57 13.23 19.07 21.53
N ASP A 58 12.02 18.50 21.77
CA ASP A 58 11.73 17.79 23.00
C ASP A 58 11.95 16.26 22.93
N ILE A 59 11.99 15.71 21.71
CA ILE A 59 11.96 14.24 21.48
C ILE A 59 12.98 13.77 20.45
N GLY A 60 13.88 14.64 20.03
CA GLY A 60 14.97 14.37 19.09
C GLY A 60 14.52 14.31 17.62
N LYS A 61 13.51 13.55 17.26
CA LYS A 61 13.00 13.44 15.88
C LYS A 61 11.47 13.29 15.85
N LEU A 62 10.87 13.66 14.71
CA LEU A 62 9.42 13.58 14.52
C LEU A 62 8.88 12.14 14.62
N GLY A 63 9.56 11.18 14.00
CA GLY A 63 9.14 9.78 13.93
C GLY A 63 8.13 9.50 12.81
N THR A 64 8.10 8.23 12.39
CA THR A 64 7.32 7.77 11.23
C THR A 64 5.84 8.13 11.31
N PHE A 65 5.18 7.80 12.43
CA PHE A 65 3.72 7.89 12.54
C PHE A 65 3.19 9.30 12.80
N ARG A 66 4.06 10.31 12.81
CA ARG A 66 3.69 11.73 12.80
C ARG A 66 4.02 12.43 11.48
N SER A 67 4.60 11.73 10.51
CA SER A 67 5.02 12.30 9.23
C SER A 67 3.93 12.33 8.15
N TYR A 68 2.73 11.87 8.42
CA TYR A 68 1.65 11.75 7.43
C TYR A 68 1.20 13.10 6.85
N SER A 69 0.78 13.06 5.58
CA SER A 69 0.05 14.17 4.95
C SER A 69 -1.45 14.07 5.24
N VAL A 70 -2.04 12.88 5.02
CA VAL A 70 -3.44 12.60 5.35
C VAL A 70 -3.52 11.43 6.33
N PHE A 71 -4.28 11.60 7.40
CA PHE A 71 -4.58 10.56 8.38
C PHE A 71 -6.08 10.29 8.44
N ILE A 72 -6.48 9.03 8.27
CA ILE A 72 -7.85 8.55 8.46
C ILE A 72 -7.91 7.77 9.77
N ASP A 73 -8.73 8.24 10.71
CA ASP A 73 -8.95 7.66 12.04
C ASP A 73 -10.45 7.40 12.26
N THR A 74 -11.07 6.68 11.34
CA THR A 74 -12.51 6.38 11.39
C THR A 74 -12.87 5.31 10.35
N HIS A 75 -14.17 5.00 10.24
CA HIS A 75 -14.70 4.01 9.30
C HIS A 75 -15.58 4.65 8.21
N ASP A 76 -15.89 3.89 7.15
CA ASP A 76 -16.80 4.30 6.06
C ASP A 76 -16.34 5.61 5.39
N VAL A 77 -15.07 5.67 5.01
CA VAL A 77 -14.49 6.82 4.29
C VAL A 77 -14.15 6.43 2.86
N THR A 78 -14.54 7.28 1.92
CA THR A 78 -14.15 7.18 0.51
C THR A 78 -13.31 8.37 0.10
N LEU A 79 -12.11 8.11 -0.46
CA LEU A 79 -11.31 9.11 -1.16
C LEU A 79 -11.31 8.79 -2.64
N GLN A 80 -11.63 9.78 -3.50
CA GLN A 80 -11.78 9.53 -4.93
C GLN A 80 -11.18 10.64 -5.79
N ASN A 81 -10.51 10.25 -6.88
CA ASN A 81 -10.01 11.14 -7.93
C ASN A 81 -9.13 12.29 -7.42
N LEU A 82 -8.15 11.99 -6.56
CA LEU A 82 -7.22 12.97 -6.03
C LEU A 82 -5.81 12.38 -5.81
N THR A 83 -4.85 13.23 -5.59
CA THR A 83 -3.48 12.87 -5.19
C THR A 83 -3.28 13.15 -3.71
N ILE A 84 -2.69 12.20 -3.00
CA ILE A 84 -2.15 12.38 -1.65
C ILE A 84 -0.64 12.19 -1.76
N GLU A 85 0.11 13.20 -1.35
CA GLU A 85 1.55 13.23 -1.50
C GLU A 85 2.23 13.55 -0.17
N ASN A 86 3.31 12.85 0.13
CA ASN A 86 4.30 13.37 1.06
C ASN A 86 5.48 13.94 0.25
N ALA A 87 5.63 15.25 0.29
CA ALA A 87 6.59 16.01 -0.51
C ALA A 87 7.94 16.20 0.17
N SER A 88 8.25 15.47 1.25
CA SER A 88 9.52 15.61 1.97
C SER A 88 10.75 15.24 1.12
N GLY A 89 10.56 14.40 0.09
CA GLY A 89 11.62 14.06 -0.85
C GLY A 89 12.34 12.76 -0.52
N ASP A 90 13.64 12.70 -0.81
CA ASP A 90 14.47 11.49 -0.81
C ASP A 90 14.54 10.78 0.54
N SER A 91 14.22 9.50 0.56
CA SER A 91 14.24 8.64 1.74
C SER A 91 15.65 8.36 2.31
N LEU A 92 16.72 8.54 1.53
CA LEU A 92 18.09 8.41 2.03
C LEU A 92 18.43 9.49 3.06
N THR A 93 17.86 10.68 2.92
CA THR A 93 18.12 11.83 3.79
C THR A 93 17.01 12.05 4.82
N HIS A 94 15.76 11.74 4.48
CA HIS A 94 14.58 12.04 5.30
C HIS A 94 14.02 10.82 6.04
N GLY A 95 14.37 9.60 5.60
CA GLY A 95 13.82 8.37 6.17
C GLY A 95 12.36 8.15 5.76
N GLN A 96 11.56 7.63 6.68
CA GLN A 96 10.15 7.34 6.49
C GLN A 96 9.32 8.63 6.39
N ALA A 97 8.33 8.64 5.47
CA ALA A 97 7.47 9.79 5.24
C ALA A 97 6.12 9.35 4.65
N ILE A 98 5.09 9.29 5.49
CA ILE A 98 3.78 8.75 5.14
C ILE A 98 3.00 9.77 4.31
N ALA A 99 2.53 9.40 3.12
CA ALA A 99 1.53 10.17 2.41
C ALA A 99 0.13 9.92 3.00
N LEU A 100 -0.31 8.65 3.03
CA LEU A 100 -1.60 8.27 3.61
C LEU A 100 -1.42 7.32 4.80
N TYR A 101 -1.88 7.73 5.97
CA TYR A 101 -2.05 6.92 7.17
C TYR A 101 -3.52 6.50 7.25
N ALA A 102 -3.84 5.28 6.82
CA ALA A 102 -5.20 4.75 6.81
C ALA A 102 -5.40 3.77 7.98
N ASP A 103 -6.08 4.20 9.04
CA ASP A 103 -6.39 3.39 10.23
C ASP A 103 -7.88 3.40 10.51
N GLY A 104 -8.60 2.52 9.83
CA GLY A 104 -10.04 2.41 9.92
C GLY A 104 -10.59 1.22 9.14
N ASP A 105 -11.88 0.96 9.33
CA ASP A 105 -12.62 -0.11 8.65
C ASP A 105 -13.50 0.43 7.51
N ARG A 106 -13.69 -0.36 6.46
CA ARG A 106 -14.48 -0.01 5.27
C ARG A 106 -14.01 1.28 4.60
N LEU A 107 -12.69 1.36 4.37
CA LEU A 107 -12.10 2.48 3.63
C LEU A 107 -12.04 2.14 2.14
N VAL A 108 -12.45 3.09 1.31
CA VAL A 108 -12.39 2.99 -0.17
C VAL A 108 -11.50 4.10 -0.70
N ILE A 109 -10.45 3.72 -1.42
CA ILE A 109 -9.54 4.65 -2.09
C ILE A 109 -9.62 4.32 -3.59
N ASP A 110 -10.34 5.14 -4.34
CA ASP A 110 -10.63 4.88 -5.75
C ASP A 110 -10.01 5.95 -6.65
N SER A 111 -9.32 5.50 -7.69
CA SER A 111 -8.73 6.37 -8.71
C SER A 111 -7.82 7.46 -8.14
N CYS A 112 -7.18 7.18 -7.00
CA CYS A 112 -6.28 8.10 -6.32
C CYS A 112 -4.82 7.85 -6.68
N ARG A 113 -3.98 8.84 -6.39
CA ARG A 113 -2.53 8.71 -6.44
C ARG A 113 -1.96 8.87 -5.04
N LEU A 114 -1.15 7.92 -4.59
CA LEU A 114 -0.40 7.97 -3.35
C LEU A 114 1.08 8.11 -3.68
N ILE A 115 1.64 9.26 -3.38
CA ILE A 115 2.99 9.66 -3.81
C ILE A 115 3.89 9.84 -2.59
N GLY A 116 5.00 9.12 -2.58
CA GLY A 116 6.01 9.22 -1.54
C GLY A 116 7.25 8.41 -1.90
N HIS A 117 8.06 8.15 -0.90
CA HIS A 117 9.28 7.35 -0.98
C HIS A 117 9.21 6.16 -0.01
N GLN A 118 9.97 6.19 1.09
CA GLN A 118 9.88 5.17 2.12
C GLN A 118 8.59 5.35 2.94
N ASP A 119 7.83 4.26 3.14
CA ASP A 119 6.62 4.22 3.97
C ASP A 119 5.44 5.08 3.42
N THR A 120 5.22 5.14 2.11
CA THR A 120 4.20 5.99 1.48
C THR A 120 2.78 5.75 2.01
N LEU A 121 2.35 4.47 2.11
CA LEU A 121 1.02 4.06 2.56
C LEU A 121 1.12 3.19 3.81
N PHE A 122 0.65 3.71 4.93
CA PHE A 122 0.44 2.92 6.14
C PHE A 122 -1.02 2.47 6.25
N THR A 123 -1.24 1.15 6.41
CA THR A 123 -2.54 0.52 6.58
C THR A 123 -2.67 0.00 8.02
N GLY A 124 -3.27 0.83 8.89
CA GLY A 124 -3.42 0.50 10.32
C GLY A 124 -4.20 -0.78 10.60
N PRO A 125 -4.15 -1.24 11.84
CA PRO A 125 -3.54 -0.61 12.98
C PRO A 125 -2.03 -0.83 13.08
N LEU A 126 -1.40 -0.12 14.01
CA LEU A 126 -0.03 -0.43 14.45
C LEU A 126 0.05 -1.87 14.99
N PRO A 127 1.17 -2.58 14.84
CA PRO A 127 1.39 -3.85 15.53
C PRO A 127 1.24 -3.74 17.05
N PRO A 128 1.00 -4.86 17.75
CA PRO A 128 0.78 -4.84 19.21
C PRO A 128 1.95 -4.24 20.02
N LYS A 129 3.17 -4.45 19.54
CA LYS A 129 4.40 -3.96 20.22
C LYS A 129 5.34 -3.31 19.23
N GLU A 130 5.98 -2.23 19.65
CA GLU A 130 7.12 -1.64 18.94
C GLU A 130 8.36 -2.54 19.03
N ILE A 131 9.27 -2.43 18.08
CA ILE A 131 10.57 -3.11 18.09
C ILE A 131 11.60 -2.18 18.72
N GLU A 132 11.64 -0.94 18.24
CA GLU A 132 12.52 0.10 18.78
C GLU A 132 11.74 0.95 19.79
N PRO A 133 12.36 1.36 20.89
CA PRO A 133 11.76 2.30 21.84
C PRO A 133 11.25 3.55 21.12
N ASP A 134 10.06 3.98 21.48
CA ASP A 134 9.39 5.16 20.87
C ASP A 134 9.12 5.04 19.36
N GLY A 135 9.22 3.84 18.80
CA GLY A 135 9.02 3.57 17.39
C GLY A 135 7.59 3.87 16.90
N PHE A 136 6.61 3.88 17.80
CA PHE A 136 5.19 4.13 17.48
C PHE A 136 4.68 5.50 17.93
N ILE A 137 5.56 6.42 18.30
CA ILE A 137 5.13 7.78 18.67
C ILE A 137 4.28 8.38 17.54
N GLY A 138 3.02 8.67 17.86
CA GLY A 138 2.06 9.20 16.88
C GLY A 138 0.61 9.13 17.40
N PRO A 139 -0.36 9.50 16.56
CA PRO A 139 -1.76 9.64 16.98
C PRO A 139 -2.39 8.34 17.47
N LYS A 140 -1.89 7.17 17.06
CA LYS A 140 -2.44 5.85 17.40
C LYS A 140 -1.55 5.04 18.34
N GLN A 141 -0.52 5.66 18.96
CA GLN A 141 0.45 4.94 19.82
C GLN A 141 -0.24 4.08 20.90
N PHE A 142 -1.25 4.61 21.57
CA PHE A 142 -1.98 3.96 22.66
C PHE A 142 -3.39 3.48 22.26
N ALA A 143 -3.76 3.61 20.98
CA ALA A 143 -5.07 3.19 20.51
C ALA A 143 -5.21 1.65 20.51
N PRO A 144 -6.43 1.12 20.66
CA PRO A 144 -6.71 -0.29 20.44
C PRO A 144 -6.25 -0.75 19.05
N ARG A 145 -5.74 -1.98 18.96
CA ARG A 145 -5.28 -2.58 17.70
C ARG A 145 -6.46 -3.31 17.04
N ILE A 146 -7.33 -2.55 16.39
CA ILE A 146 -8.52 -3.08 15.72
C ILE A 146 -8.25 -3.07 14.21
N ASN A 147 -8.16 -4.25 13.62
CA ASN A 147 -7.93 -4.38 12.20
C ASN A 147 -9.17 -3.96 11.41
N GLY A 148 -8.94 -3.21 10.34
CA GLY A 148 -9.96 -2.78 9.40
C GLY A 148 -9.76 -3.37 8.02
N ARG A 149 -10.81 -3.22 7.19
CA ARG A 149 -10.82 -3.62 5.78
C ARG A 149 -10.68 -2.38 4.92
N GLN A 150 -9.81 -2.47 3.91
CA GLN A 150 -9.47 -1.35 3.05
C GLN A 150 -9.46 -1.80 1.58
N TYR A 151 -10.08 -1.04 0.71
CA TYR A 151 -10.15 -1.30 -0.71
C TYR A 151 -9.50 -0.18 -1.51
N TYR A 152 -8.52 -0.54 -2.31
CA TYR A 152 -7.78 0.35 -3.19
C TYR A 152 -8.07 -0.05 -4.64
N LYS A 153 -8.72 0.81 -5.41
CA LYS A 153 -9.12 0.51 -6.79
C LYS A 153 -8.56 1.54 -7.76
N ASN A 154 -8.01 1.06 -8.87
CA ASN A 154 -7.50 1.94 -9.94
C ASN A 154 -6.50 2.99 -9.44
N CYS A 155 -5.81 2.73 -8.34
CA CYS A 155 -4.88 3.67 -7.74
C CYS A 155 -3.49 3.58 -8.38
N TYR A 156 -2.78 4.69 -8.34
CA TYR A 156 -1.34 4.73 -8.56
C TYR A 156 -0.65 4.93 -7.22
N ILE A 157 0.25 4.02 -6.85
CA ILE A 157 0.98 4.06 -5.58
C ILE A 157 2.48 3.94 -5.90
N CYS A 158 3.29 4.86 -5.41
CA CYS A 158 4.74 4.79 -5.63
C CYS A 158 5.55 4.97 -4.34
N GLY A 159 6.74 4.40 -4.36
CA GLY A 159 7.73 4.51 -3.28
C GLY A 159 8.95 3.63 -3.51
N ASP A 160 9.83 3.59 -2.53
CA ASP A 160 11.08 2.82 -2.61
C ASP A 160 11.16 1.70 -1.55
N ILE A 161 11.19 1.99 -0.27
CA ILE A 161 11.29 1.01 0.81
C ILE A 161 9.97 0.89 1.56
N ASP A 162 9.45 -0.35 1.69
CA ASP A 162 8.29 -0.67 2.53
C ASP A 162 7.10 0.27 2.28
N PHE A 163 6.92 0.69 1.01
CA PHE A 163 6.05 1.80 0.71
C PHE A 163 4.55 1.48 0.79
N ILE A 164 4.20 0.20 1.01
CA ILE A 164 2.87 -0.26 1.45
C ILE A 164 3.07 -1.13 2.68
N PHE A 165 2.75 -0.63 3.87
CA PHE A 165 3.05 -1.33 5.11
C PHE A 165 1.92 -1.23 6.14
N GLY A 166 1.85 -2.18 7.07
CA GLY A 166 0.85 -2.20 8.14
C GLY A 166 0.12 -3.53 8.29
N SER A 167 -1.03 -3.51 8.97
CA SER A 167 -1.71 -4.70 9.48
C SER A 167 -3.10 -4.95 8.88
N ALA A 168 -3.68 -4.02 8.13
CA ALA A 168 -5.06 -4.14 7.63
C ALA A 168 -5.28 -5.35 6.73
N THR A 169 -6.52 -5.79 6.64
CA THR A 169 -7.01 -6.55 5.49
C THR A 169 -7.20 -5.58 4.34
N ALA A 170 -6.30 -5.59 3.36
CA ALA A 170 -6.33 -4.62 2.27
C ALA A 170 -6.34 -5.31 0.90
N TYR A 171 -7.29 -4.92 0.06
CA TYR A 171 -7.44 -5.41 -1.30
C TYR A 171 -7.11 -4.32 -2.30
N PHE A 172 -6.12 -4.59 -3.17
CA PHE A 172 -5.67 -3.69 -4.21
C PHE A 172 -6.11 -4.26 -5.57
N GLU A 173 -7.01 -3.57 -6.27
CA GLU A 173 -7.55 -4.01 -7.55
C GLU A 173 -7.15 -3.05 -8.67
N SER A 174 -6.58 -3.59 -9.73
CA SER A 174 -6.24 -2.82 -10.95
C SER A 174 -5.36 -1.60 -10.66
N CYS A 175 -4.50 -1.68 -9.65
CA CYS A 175 -3.61 -0.60 -9.27
C CYS A 175 -2.30 -0.64 -10.05
N VAL A 176 -1.69 0.53 -10.24
CA VAL A 176 -0.32 0.67 -10.73
C VAL A 176 0.59 0.93 -9.54
N ILE A 177 1.52 0.02 -9.30
CA ILE A 177 2.48 0.06 -8.20
C ILE A 177 3.85 0.36 -8.79
N GLU A 178 4.36 1.58 -8.59
CA GLU A 178 5.65 2.00 -9.15
C GLU A 178 6.75 2.02 -8.10
N SER A 179 7.77 1.18 -8.30
CA SER A 179 8.99 1.20 -7.48
C SER A 179 9.93 2.30 -7.95
N LEU A 180 10.32 3.17 -7.03
CA LEU A 180 11.29 4.23 -7.26
C LEU A 180 12.70 3.72 -6.95
N CYS A 181 13.67 4.13 -7.78
CA CYS A 181 15.05 3.79 -7.55
C CYS A 181 15.62 4.65 -6.41
N ARG A 182 16.03 4.00 -5.34
CA ARG A 182 16.56 4.67 -4.13
C ARG A 182 18.01 5.11 -4.26
N THR A 183 18.80 4.38 -5.03
CA THR A 183 20.24 4.63 -5.18
C THR A 183 20.70 4.43 -6.61
N THR A 184 21.79 5.08 -6.99
CA THR A 184 22.47 4.87 -8.27
C THR A 184 23.35 3.60 -8.30
N ASN A 185 23.45 2.86 -7.19
CA ASN A 185 24.17 1.59 -7.15
C ASN A 185 23.36 0.48 -7.86
N VAL A 186 23.67 0.28 -9.12
CA VAL A 186 22.97 -0.67 -10.01
C VAL A 186 23.07 -2.15 -9.58
N ASN A 187 23.96 -2.48 -8.67
CA ASN A 187 24.16 -3.87 -8.19
C ASN A 187 23.48 -4.14 -6.84
N GLY A 188 22.80 -3.16 -6.26
CA GLY A 188 22.15 -3.26 -4.95
C GLY A 188 20.64 -3.40 -5.03
N ILE A 189 20.04 -3.91 -3.94
CA ILE A 189 18.60 -3.88 -3.75
C ILE A 189 18.13 -2.44 -3.62
N GLN A 190 17.14 -2.09 -4.43
CA GLN A 190 16.59 -0.74 -4.49
C GLN A 190 15.39 -0.56 -3.57
N GLY A 191 14.60 -1.62 -3.34
CA GLY A 191 13.38 -1.46 -2.56
C GLY A 191 12.64 -2.73 -2.19
N TYR A 192 11.57 -2.50 -1.44
CA TYR A 192 10.59 -3.49 -1.03
C TYR A 192 9.21 -2.88 -1.19
N ILE A 193 8.31 -3.54 -1.93
CA ILE A 193 6.97 -3.00 -2.18
C ILE A 193 6.15 -3.05 -0.90
N THR A 194 6.07 -4.24 -0.26
CA THR A 194 5.23 -4.43 0.93
C THR A 194 6.05 -4.77 2.17
N ALA A 195 5.56 -4.29 3.33
CA ALA A 195 6.02 -4.68 4.65
C ALA A 195 4.81 -4.96 5.56
N ALA A 196 4.16 -6.11 5.34
CA ALA A 196 2.98 -6.49 6.08
C ALA A 196 3.31 -6.86 7.54
N SER A 197 2.40 -6.51 8.44
CA SER A 197 2.43 -6.89 9.85
C SER A 197 1.12 -7.54 10.30
N THR A 198 0.55 -8.36 9.44
CA THR A 198 -0.69 -9.08 9.69
C THR A 198 -0.63 -9.81 11.03
N PRO A 199 -1.62 -9.64 11.93
CA PRO A 199 -1.71 -10.42 13.16
C PRO A 199 -1.89 -11.91 12.88
N GLU A 200 -1.39 -12.76 13.79
CA GLU A 200 -1.49 -14.22 13.67
C GLU A 200 -2.93 -14.71 13.42
N SER A 201 -3.88 -14.17 14.18
CA SER A 201 -5.29 -14.57 14.13
C SER A 201 -6.07 -14.01 12.94
N GLN A 202 -5.49 -13.09 12.16
CA GLN A 202 -6.17 -12.47 11.03
C GLN A 202 -6.05 -13.36 9.79
N GLU A 203 -7.17 -13.67 9.17
CA GLU A 203 -7.22 -14.56 8.01
C GLU A 203 -6.55 -13.96 6.78
N TYR A 204 -6.86 -12.72 6.45
CA TYR A 204 -6.34 -12.03 5.27
C TYR A 204 -5.40 -10.86 5.65
N GLY A 205 -4.36 -10.66 4.84
CA GLY A 205 -3.50 -9.48 4.86
C GLY A 205 -3.69 -8.65 3.59
N TYR A 206 -2.62 -8.49 2.81
CA TYR A 206 -2.65 -7.79 1.53
C TYR A 206 -2.97 -8.74 0.38
N VAL A 207 -3.91 -8.35 -0.48
CA VAL A 207 -4.20 -9.03 -1.74
C VAL A 207 -4.12 -8.01 -2.88
N PHE A 208 -3.24 -8.28 -3.83
CA PHE A 208 -3.11 -7.51 -5.06
C PHE A 208 -3.71 -8.32 -6.21
N SER A 209 -4.71 -7.79 -6.88
CA SER A 209 -5.40 -8.44 -7.98
C SER A 209 -5.35 -7.58 -9.23
N ASN A 210 -4.92 -8.17 -10.37
CA ASN A 210 -4.83 -7.48 -11.64
C ASN A 210 -4.01 -6.17 -11.60
N CYS A 211 -3.01 -6.10 -10.71
CA CYS A 211 -2.16 -4.92 -10.56
C CYS A 211 -0.97 -4.95 -11.54
N LYS A 212 -0.43 -3.77 -11.82
CA LYS A 212 0.79 -3.60 -12.62
C LYS A 212 1.92 -3.11 -11.73
N LEU A 213 2.96 -3.92 -11.58
CA LEU A 213 4.15 -3.59 -10.81
C LEU A 213 5.22 -3.10 -11.78
N ILE A 214 5.50 -1.81 -11.76
CA ILE A 214 6.38 -1.15 -12.73
C ILE A 214 7.54 -0.43 -12.04
N SER A 215 8.56 -0.12 -12.79
CA SER A 215 9.59 0.85 -12.43
C SER A 215 10.18 1.50 -13.68
N LYS A 216 10.45 2.78 -13.61
CA LYS A 216 11.15 3.51 -14.68
C LYS A 216 12.66 3.34 -14.61
N ASN A 217 13.21 3.27 -13.39
CA ASN A 217 14.64 3.46 -13.17
C ASN A 217 15.30 2.37 -12.32
N CYS A 218 14.54 1.45 -11.68
CA CYS A 218 15.16 0.37 -10.92
C CYS A 218 15.81 -0.64 -11.86
N PRO A 219 17.03 -1.08 -11.55
CA PRO A 219 17.69 -2.16 -12.26
C PRO A 219 16.85 -3.46 -12.25
N PRO A 220 17.03 -4.35 -13.24
CA PRO A 220 16.43 -5.67 -13.17
C PRO A 220 16.81 -6.41 -11.88
N ASN A 221 15.86 -7.20 -11.33
CA ASN A 221 16.11 -8.07 -10.19
C ASN A 221 16.57 -7.32 -8.91
N SER A 222 16.04 -6.12 -8.65
CA SER A 222 16.50 -5.23 -7.57
C SER A 222 15.44 -4.83 -6.55
N VAL A 223 14.18 -5.22 -6.73
CA VAL A 223 13.07 -4.88 -5.83
C VAL A 223 12.32 -6.13 -5.43
N TYR A 224 12.13 -6.35 -4.14
CA TYR A 224 11.30 -7.45 -3.64
C TYR A 224 9.82 -7.08 -3.63
N LEU A 225 8.94 -8.05 -3.85
CA LEU A 225 7.48 -7.93 -3.67
C LEU A 225 7.12 -7.56 -2.23
N GLY A 226 7.95 -7.99 -1.29
CA GLY A 226 7.79 -7.61 0.11
C GLY A 226 8.74 -8.29 1.06
N ARG A 227 8.60 -7.91 2.34
CA ARG A 227 9.31 -8.49 3.47
C ARG A 227 8.45 -8.45 4.74
N PRO A 228 8.66 -9.35 5.75
CA PRO A 228 7.77 -9.44 6.90
C PRO A 228 8.13 -8.42 7.97
N TRP A 229 7.32 -7.38 8.13
CA TRP A 229 7.48 -6.48 9.27
C TRP A 229 7.17 -7.19 10.59
N ARG A 230 6.26 -8.18 10.55
CA ARG A 230 5.99 -9.12 11.65
C ARG A 230 5.89 -10.55 11.11
N ASN A 231 6.07 -11.52 12.00
CA ASN A 231 6.25 -12.94 11.62
C ASN A 231 5.06 -13.55 10.85
N TYR A 232 3.85 -13.07 11.06
CA TYR A 232 2.65 -13.59 10.39
C TYR A 232 2.22 -12.74 9.17
N ALA A 233 3.15 -12.02 8.57
CA ALA A 233 2.90 -11.20 7.39
C ALA A 233 2.21 -12.00 6.27
N LYS A 234 1.14 -11.45 5.69
CA LYS A 234 0.39 -12.09 4.60
C LYS A 234 0.32 -11.12 3.42
N THR A 235 0.80 -11.58 2.26
CA THR A 235 0.75 -10.80 1.01
C THR A 235 0.58 -11.75 -0.16
N VAL A 236 -0.44 -11.53 -0.97
CA VAL A 236 -0.82 -12.36 -2.11
C VAL A 236 -0.91 -11.51 -3.37
N PHE A 237 -0.33 -12.00 -4.47
CA PHE A 237 -0.43 -11.36 -5.79
C PHE A 237 -1.14 -12.29 -6.77
N LEU A 238 -2.26 -11.83 -7.34
CA LEU A 238 -3.13 -12.57 -8.24
C LEU A 238 -3.18 -11.89 -9.60
N GLU A 239 -2.79 -12.60 -10.65
CA GLU A 239 -2.89 -12.14 -12.05
C GLU A 239 -2.26 -10.76 -12.29
N CYS A 240 -1.15 -10.48 -11.61
CA CYS A 240 -0.43 -9.22 -11.69
C CYS A 240 0.64 -9.24 -12.79
N ALA A 241 0.80 -8.09 -13.47
CA ALA A 241 1.91 -7.86 -14.39
C ALA A 241 3.15 -7.43 -13.60
N LEU A 242 4.23 -8.22 -13.64
CA LEU A 242 5.45 -7.97 -12.89
C LEU A 242 6.55 -7.44 -13.80
N GLY A 243 7.04 -6.23 -13.53
CA GLY A 243 8.19 -5.65 -14.24
C GLY A 243 9.49 -6.41 -13.95
N ASN A 244 10.47 -6.27 -14.83
CA ASN A 244 11.76 -6.94 -14.72
C ASN A 244 12.61 -6.51 -13.52
N HIS A 245 12.24 -5.41 -12.86
CA HIS A 245 12.88 -4.95 -11.61
C HIS A 245 12.57 -5.87 -10.42
N ILE A 246 11.51 -6.69 -10.50
CA ILE A 246 11.14 -7.60 -9.42
C ILE A 246 12.21 -8.69 -9.25
N HIS A 247 12.66 -8.86 -8.00
CA HIS A 247 13.68 -9.83 -7.63
C HIS A 247 13.19 -11.26 -7.85
N GLU A 248 14.08 -12.14 -8.37
CA GLU A 248 13.73 -13.53 -8.68
C GLU A 248 13.19 -14.33 -7.50
N CYS A 249 13.68 -14.08 -6.27
CA CYS A 249 13.14 -14.71 -5.06
C CYS A 249 11.73 -14.23 -4.69
N GLY A 250 11.19 -13.20 -5.33
CA GLY A 250 9.90 -12.59 -5.01
C GLY A 250 9.91 -11.84 -3.68
N PHE A 251 10.05 -12.54 -2.57
CA PHE A 251 10.02 -11.98 -1.23
C PHE A 251 11.34 -12.16 -0.48
N HIS A 252 11.60 -11.27 0.46
CA HIS A 252 12.76 -11.30 1.35
C HIS A 252 12.31 -11.63 2.78
N ASP A 253 13.07 -12.44 3.51
CA ASP A 253 12.71 -12.88 4.86
C ASP A 253 13.08 -11.87 5.98
N TRP A 254 13.70 -10.76 5.63
CA TRP A 254 14.22 -9.74 6.56
C TRP A 254 15.20 -10.32 7.61
N LYS A 255 15.87 -11.42 7.27
CA LYS A 255 16.74 -12.17 8.19
C LYS A 255 16.01 -12.68 9.45
N LYS A 256 14.70 -12.95 9.32
CA LYS A 256 13.84 -13.49 10.37
C LYS A 256 13.49 -14.93 10.02
N GLU A 257 14.34 -15.86 10.42
CA GLU A 257 14.16 -17.29 10.11
C GLU A 257 12.81 -17.83 10.57
N ASP A 258 12.35 -17.42 11.76
CA ASP A 258 11.03 -17.81 12.28
C ASP A 258 9.87 -17.36 11.37
N ALA A 259 10.00 -16.22 10.72
CA ALA A 259 8.98 -15.71 9.83
C ALA A 259 8.76 -16.60 8.59
N ARG A 260 9.80 -17.31 8.12
CA ARG A 260 9.68 -18.24 6.98
C ARG A 260 8.63 -19.33 7.20
N ASN A 261 8.39 -19.72 8.46
CA ASN A 261 7.43 -20.75 8.82
C ASN A 261 6.01 -20.22 9.07
N THR A 262 5.84 -18.90 9.14
CA THR A 262 4.58 -18.28 9.59
C THR A 262 4.00 -17.27 8.61
N VAL A 263 4.78 -16.78 7.65
CA VAL A 263 4.28 -15.89 6.60
C VAL A 263 3.37 -16.63 5.63
N LEU A 264 2.44 -15.90 5.04
CA LEU A 264 1.71 -16.31 3.85
C LEU A 264 2.11 -15.39 2.69
N TYR A 265 3.13 -15.80 1.94
CA TYR A 265 3.50 -15.16 0.68
C TYR A 265 3.08 -16.07 -0.46
N ALA A 266 2.17 -15.56 -1.32
CA ALA A 266 1.60 -16.40 -2.36
C ALA A 266 1.40 -15.65 -3.68
N GLU A 267 1.47 -16.39 -4.75
CA GLU A 267 1.30 -15.88 -6.11
C GLU A 267 0.35 -16.79 -6.90
N TYR A 268 -0.43 -16.17 -7.83
CA TYR A 268 -1.28 -16.91 -8.76
C TYR A 268 -1.26 -16.24 -10.11
N ARG A 269 -0.86 -16.95 -11.15
CA ARG A 269 -0.85 -16.53 -12.56
C ARG A 269 -0.28 -15.14 -12.81
N ASN A 270 0.71 -14.72 -12.02
CA ASN A 270 1.43 -13.50 -12.33
C ASN A 270 2.25 -13.68 -13.60
N TYR A 271 2.44 -12.61 -14.38
CA TYR A 271 3.09 -12.65 -15.68
C TYR A 271 4.06 -11.48 -15.86
N PRO A 272 5.07 -11.60 -16.75
CA PRO A 272 5.98 -10.51 -17.05
C PRO A 272 5.24 -9.32 -17.67
N ALA A 273 5.45 -8.11 -17.13
CA ALA A 273 4.94 -6.89 -17.73
C ALA A 273 5.58 -6.67 -19.11
N SER A 274 4.76 -6.36 -20.12
CA SER A 274 5.26 -5.99 -21.44
C SER A 274 5.81 -4.56 -21.46
N SER A 275 6.60 -4.20 -22.48
CA SER A 275 7.07 -2.82 -22.66
C SER A 275 5.91 -1.82 -22.85
N ALA A 276 4.75 -2.27 -23.29
CA ALA A 276 3.54 -1.47 -23.39
C ALA A 276 2.92 -1.16 -22.02
N ASP A 277 3.11 -2.03 -21.01
CA ASP A 277 2.61 -1.84 -19.66
C ASP A 277 3.34 -0.75 -18.88
N THR A 278 4.57 -0.45 -19.27
CA THR A 278 5.42 0.55 -18.60
C THR A 278 5.14 1.99 -19.04
N THR A 279 4.36 2.21 -20.12
CA THR A 279 4.25 3.54 -20.76
C THR A 279 2.83 4.13 -20.80
N SER A 280 1.76 3.42 -20.45
CA SER A 280 0.39 3.93 -20.60
C SER A 280 -0.48 3.78 -19.38
N ASN A 281 -1.01 4.92 -18.90
CA ASN A 281 -2.02 5.01 -17.84
C ASN A 281 -3.47 4.67 -18.31
N ASN A 282 -3.68 4.21 -19.55
CA ASN A 282 -5.02 4.04 -20.12
C ASN A 282 -5.05 2.91 -21.16
N ARG A 283 -5.02 1.65 -20.73
CA ARG A 283 -5.52 0.56 -21.56
C ARG A 283 -6.38 -0.39 -20.72
N SER A 284 -7.53 -0.75 -21.26
CA SER A 284 -8.38 -1.82 -20.77
C SER A 284 -7.56 -3.11 -20.64
N LEU A 285 -7.66 -3.75 -19.49
CA LEU A 285 -6.91 -4.96 -19.10
C LEU A 285 -7.24 -6.22 -19.94
N ASN A 286 -8.11 -6.12 -20.94
CA ASN A 286 -8.67 -7.30 -21.61
C ASN A 286 -7.91 -7.78 -22.86
N ASP A 287 -6.85 -7.12 -23.30
CA ASP A 287 -6.35 -7.38 -24.66
C ASP A 287 -5.02 -8.12 -24.80
N ASP A 288 -4.21 -8.35 -23.76
CA ASP A 288 -2.90 -9.01 -23.96
C ASP A 288 -2.47 -9.91 -22.78
N ILE A 289 -3.21 -10.97 -22.52
CA ILE A 289 -2.65 -12.11 -21.75
C ILE A 289 -1.84 -12.96 -22.74
N HIS A 290 -0.56 -12.69 -22.89
CA HIS A 290 0.35 -13.58 -23.58
C HIS A 290 0.70 -14.79 -22.69
N CYS A 291 -0.17 -15.77 -22.67
CA CYS A 291 0.21 -17.14 -22.33
C CYS A 291 0.87 -17.74 -23.56
N ILE A 292 2.17 -17.96 -23.55
CA ILE A 292 2.82 -18.81 -24.52
C ILE A 292 2.43 -20.25 -24.17
N ASP A 293 1.63 -20.90 -25.03
CA ASP A 293 1.16 -22.29 -24.93
C ASP A 293 0.32 -22.63 -23.68
N GLY A 294 -0.49 -21.67 -23.15
CA GLY A 294 -1.39 -21.97 -22.04
C GLY A 294 -0.67 -22.30 -20.72
N ARG A 295 0.62 -22.05 -20.62
CA ARG A 295 1.43 -22.19 -19.42
C ARG A 295 1.88 -20.81 -18.98
N CYS A 296 1.38 -20.34 -17.85
CA CYS A 296 2.07 -19.29 -17.10
C CYS A 296 3.48 -19.82 -16.79
N ILE A 297 4.52 -19.09 -17.18
CA ILE A 297 5.89 -19.50 -16.88
C ILE A 297 6.05 -19.21 -15.38
N PRO A 298 6.15 -20.22 -14.51
CA PRO A 298 6.43 -19.98 -13.11
C PRO A 298 7.78 -19.26 -13.04
N TYR A 299 7.88 -18.23 -12.22
CA TYR A 299 9.17 -17.58 -11.95
C TYR A 299 10.09 -18.64 -11.30
N PRO A 300 11.15 -19.10 -11.96
CA PRO A 300 11.80 -20.37 -11.63
C PRO A 300 12.61 -20.36 -10.33
N HIS A 301 12.67 -19.22 -9.62
CA HIS A 301 13.59 -19.04 -8.49
C HIS A 301 12.96 -18.34 -7.28
N ARG A 302 11.61 -18.49 -7.06
CA ARG A 302 10.98 -17.97 -5.85
C ARG A 302 11.59 -18.60 -4.60
N ALA A 303 11.64 -17.84 -3.51
CA ALA A 303 12.09 -18.36 -2.22
C ALA A 303 11.19 -19.53 -1.77
N GLU A 304 11.76 -20.50 -1.07
CA GLU A 304 11.08 -21.74 -0.65
C GLU A 304 9.80 -21.52 0.19
N TYR A 305 9.67 -20.37 0.83
CA TYR A 305 8.51 -19.99 1.63
C TYR A 305 7.45 -19.20 0.84
N VAL A 306 7.58 -19.12 -0.48
CA VAL A 306 6.57 -18.53 -1.37
C VAL A 306 5.73 -19.64 -1.99
N CYS A 307 4.41 -19.53 -1.85
CA CYS A 307 3.47 -20.52 -2.37
C CYS A 307 2.96 -20.10 -3.76
N GLU A 308 2.95 -21.03 -4.70
CA GLU A 308 2.15 -20.90 -5.93
C GLU A 308 0.77 -21.49 -5.68
N LEU A 309 -0.27 -20.68 -5.88
CA LEU A 309 -1.66 -21.09 -5.65
C LEU A 309 -2.24 -21.79 -6.89
N ASP A 310 -3.10 -22.75 -6.66
CA ASP A 310 -4.01 -23.27 -7.69
C ASP A 310 -5.27 -22.39 -7.80
N ALA A 311 -6.16 -22.69 -8.75
CA ALA A 311 -7.37 -21.90 -8.99
C ALA A 311 -8.34 -21.91 -7.80
N VAL A 312 -8.43 -23.02 -7.08
CA VAL A 312 -9.33 -23.16 -5.90
C VAL A 312 -8.78 -22.36 -4.73
N GLN A 313 -7.48 -22.42 -4.52
CA GLN A 313 -6.80 -21.63 -3.50
C GLN A 313 -6.86 -20.12 -3.81
N ALA A 314 -6.70 -19.73 -5.08
CA ALA A 314 -6.79 -18.33 -5.49
C ALA A 314 -8.19 -17.73 -5.28
N GLU A 315 -9.26 -18.52 -5.49
CA GLU A 315 -10.65 -18.11 -5.23
C GLU A 315 -10.89 -17.73 -3.77
N HIS A 316 -10.17 -18.35 -2.83
CA HIS A 316 -10.22 -17.98 -1.42
C HIS A 316 -9.82 -16.51 -1.20
N PHE A 317 -9.01 -15.93 -2.08
CA PHE A 317 -8.57 -14.54 -2.05
C PHE A 317 -9.38 -13.63 -3.00
N SER A 318 -10.58 -14.02 -3.40
CA SER A 318 -11.50 -13.12 -4.14
C SER A 318 -11.85 -11.90 -3.29
N LYS A 319 -12.19 -10.79 -3.94
CA LYS A 319 -12.54 -9.54 -3.25
C LYS A 319 -13.69 -9.75 -2.26
N GLU A 320 -14.69 -10.51 -2.67
CA GLU A 320 -15.85 -10.86 -1.86
C GLU A 320 -15.44 -11.60 -0.59
N ASN A 321 -14.56 -12.59 -0.69
CA ASN A 321 -14.11 -13.35 0.47
C ASN A 321 -13.27 -12.52 1.43
N VAL A 322 -12.36 -11.71 0.86
CA VAL A 322 -11.41 -10.91 1.65
C VAL A 322 -12.10 -9.76 2.38
N LEU A 323 -13.06 -9.07 1.73
CA LEU A 323 -13.61 -7.82 2.25
C LEU A 323 -14.97 -7.95 2.92
N SER A 324 -15.75 -9.01 2.65
CA SER A 324 -17.15 -9.06 3.10
C SER A 324 -17.31 -9.02 4.63
N GLY A 325 -16.48 -9.75 5.37
CA GLY A 325 -16.63 -9.86 6.81
C GLY A 325 -18.03 -10.34 7.24
N ALA A 326 -18.40 -10.14 8.50
CA ALA A 326 -19.72 -10.52 9.04
C ALA A 326 -20.84 -9.55 8.60
N ASP A 327 -20.52 -8.37 8.17
CA ASP A 327 -21.45 -7.31 7.72
C ASP A 327 -21.67 -7.32 6.20
N HIS A 328 -21.06 -8.27 5.47
CA HIS A 328 -21.16 -8.44 4.02
C HIS A 328 -20.77 -7.19 3.24
N TRP A 329 -19.76 -6.46 3.72
CA TRP A 329 -19.27 -5.25 3.03
C TRP A 329 -18.73 -5.60 1.64
N ASN A 330 -19.29 -4.94 0.62
CA ASN A 330 -18.91 -5.12 -0.78
C ASN A 330 -18.76 -3.71 -1.43
N PRO A 331 -17.56 -3.13 -1.42
CA PRO A 331 -17.28 -1.81 -1.98
C PRO A 331 -17.28 -1.75 -3.50
#